data_198639269d05748213d5923f45cc2f69
#
_entry.id   198639269d05748213d5923f45cc2f69
#
_cell.length_a   1.000
_cell.length_b   1.000
_cell.length_c   1.000
_cell.angle_alpha   90.00
_cell.angle_beta   90.00
_cell.angle_gamma   90.00
#
_symmetry.space_group_name_H-M   'P 1'
#
loop_
_entity.id
_entity.type
_entity.pdbx_description
1 polymer ?
#
loop_
_entity_poly.entity_id
_entity_poly.type
_entity_poly.pdbx_seq_one_letter_code
_entity_poly.pdbx_strand_id
1 'polypeptide(L)'
;MCIRDRGQTKTKLDNQDAAKATAKVTGDEIQLFFDKNLETLKTVISCAEKAAKIRKTEERAKTNLLTKQKFSFDSNGKLANCESRDASICEIFIVEGDSAGGSAKTARDRNYQAILPIRGKILNVEKASIDKVLANAEIKTMINAFGCGFSEGYGNDFDITKLRYDKIIIMADADVDGAHISTLLLTLFYRFMPELIYEGHVYVAMPPLYKVIPGKGEEEYLYDDAALELSLIHI
;
A
#
# COMPACT_ATOMS: atom_id res chain seq x y z
N MET A 1 -10.50 36.68 32.18
CA MET A 1 -10.56 35.22 31.89
C MET A 1 -9.62 34.52 32.85
N CYS A 2 -10.12 33.73 33.77
CA CYS A 2 -9.35 33.19 34.89
C CYS A 2 -8.46 32.04 34.39
N ILE A 3 -7.19 32.02 34.82
CA ILE A 3 -6.18 31.01 34.44
C ILE A 3 -6.60 29.57 34.82
N ARG A 4 -7.55 29.43 35.75
CA ARG A 4 -8.12 28.16 36.21
C ARG A 4 -8.92 27.39 35.17
N ASP A 5 -9.37 28.07 34.08
CA ASP A 5 -10.26 27.48 33.08
C ASP A 5 -9.49 26.90 31.86
N ARG A 6 -8.16 26.92 31.91
CA ARG A 6 -7.32 26.39 30.84
C ARG A 6 -6.45 25.24 31.37
N GLY A 7 -6.44 24.13 30.67
CA GLY A 7 -5.49 23.05 30.93
C GLY A 7 -4.03 23.53 30.81
N GLN A 8 -3.10 22.78 31.36
CA GLN A 8 -1.67 23.13 31.44
C GLN A 8 -1.04 23.47 30.06
N THR A 9 -1.55 22.90 28.97
CA THR A 9 -1.12 23.14 27.59
C THR A 9 -1.76 24.37 26.94
N LYS A 10 -2.71 25.02 27.60
CA LYS A 10 -3.50 26.17 27.08
C LYS A 10 -4.24 25.94 25.77
N THR A 11 -4.36 24.69 25.32
CA THR A 11 -5.00 24.32 24.05
C THR A 11 -6.47 23.98 24.17
N LYS A 12 -6.94 23.65 25.40
CA LYS A 12 -8.35 23.33 25.67
C LYS A 12 -8.86 24.14 26.84
N LEU A 13 -10.13 24.58 26.74
CA LEU A 13 -10.86 25.16 27.86
C LEU A 13 -11.40 24.01 28.73
N ASP A 14 -10.91 23.89 29.96
CA ASP A 14 -11.27 22.77 30.88
C ASP A 14 -12.34 23.23 31.88
N ASN A 15 -13.46 23.78 31.34
CA ASN A 15 -14.60 24.23 32.12
C ASN A 15 -15.89 23.65 31.53
N GLN A 16 -16.50 22.71 32.28
CA GLN A 16 -17.72 22.04 31.85
C GLN A 16 -18.94 22.98 31.71
N ASP A 17 -19.03 24.00 32.55
CA ASP A 17 -20.14 24.93 32.52
C ASP A 17 -20.02 25.87 31.28
N ALA A 18 -18.80 26.31 30.97
CA ALA A 18 -18.54 27.04 29.74
C ALA A 18 -18.85 26.20 28.50
N ALA A 19 -18.48 24.92 28.50
CA ALA A 19 -18.79 24.01 27.42
C ALA A 19 -20.29 23.82 27.22
N LYS A 20 -21.06 23.63 28.31
CA LYS A 20 -22.53 23.51 28.27
C LYS A 20 -23.21 24.79 27.78
N ALA A 21 -22.78 25.96 28.31
CA ALA A 21 -23.32 27.24 27.90
C ALA A 21 -23.04 27.53 26.41
N THR A 22 -21.82 27.29 25.96
CA THR A 22 -21.43 27.46 24.55
C THR A 22 -22.21 26.53 23.65
N ALA A 23 -22.33 25.24 24.03
CA ALA A 23 -23.07 24.26 23.23
C ALA A 23 -24.55 24.66 23.07
N LYS A 24 -25.18 25.15 24.15
CA LYS A 24 -26.58 25.60 24.13
C LYS A 24 -26.76 26.80 23.21
N VAL A 25 -26.00 27.89 23.43
CA VAL A 25 -26.09 29.11 22.62
C VAL A 25 -25.78 28.83 21.14
N THR A 26 -24.72 28.06 20.88
CA THR A 26 -24.36 27.71 19.50
C THR A 26 -25.45 26.85 18.84
N GLY A 27 -26.04 25.91 19.57
CA GLY A 27 -27.13 25.08 19.07
C GLY A 27 -28.35 25.89 18.67
N ASP A 28 -28.80 26.78 19.57
CA ASP A 28 -29.97 27.66 19.34
C ASP A 28 -29.73 28.60 18.15
N GLU A 29 -28.55 29.22 18.04
CA GLU A 29 -28.19 30.11 16.94
C GLU A 29 -28.03 29.34 15.60
N ILE A 30 -27.46 28.15 15.59
CA ILE A 30 -27.37 27.33 14.38
C ILE A 30 -28.77 26.94 13.89
N GLN A 31 -29.66 26.56 14.80
CA GLN A 31 -31.02 26.23 14.45
C GLN A 31 -31.73 27.41 13.83
N LEU A 32 -31.65 28.59 14.47
CA LEU A 32 -32.24 29.85 13.97
C LEU A 32 -31.63 30.25 12.60
N PHE A 33 -30.33 30.03 12.42
CA PHE A 33 -29.68 30.30 11.14
C PHE A 33 -30.22 29.40 10.02
N PHE A 34 -30.36 28.13 10.27
CA PHE A 34 -30.85 27.17 9.27
C PHE A 34 -32.34 27.34 9.00
N ASP A 35 -33.14 27.73 9.98
CA ASP A 35 -34.55 28.07 9.78
C ASP A 35 -34.73 29.28 8.82
N LYS A 36 -33.79 30.23 8.89
CA LYS A 36 -33.76 31.40 7.97
C LYS A 36 -33.12 31.09 6.61
N ASN A 37 -32.26 30.05 6.53
CA ASN A 37 -31.44 29.73 5.36
C ASN A 37 -31.62 28.27 4.89
N LEU A 38 -32.85 27.90 4.52
CA LEU A 38 -33.22 26.54 4.14
C LEU A 38 -32.39 25.96 2.98
N GLU A 39 -32.00 26.78 2.00
CA GLU A 39 -31.16 26.31 0.88
C GLU A 39 -29.76 25.92 1.35
N THR A 40 -29.21 26.69 2.29
CA THR A 40 -27.90 26.33 2.90
C THR A 40 -28.01 25.04 3.69
N LEU A 41 -29.09 24.86 4.45
CA LEU A 41 -29.35 23.60 5.19
C LEU A 41 -29.42 22.41 4.23
N LYS A 42 -30.19 22.50 3.13
CA LYS A 42 -30.27 21.44 2.11
C LYS A 42 -28.90 21.09 1.53
N THR A 43 -28.08 22.09 1.26
CA THR A 43 -26.73 21.90 0.73
C THR A 43 -25.84 21.15 1.73
N VAL A 44 -25.85 21.56 3.01
CA VAL A 44 -25.09 20.92 4.08
C VAL A 44 -25.53 19.47 4.26
N ILE A 45 -26.84 19.19 4.31
CA ILE A 45 -27.40 17.83 4.42
C ILE A 45 -26.96 16.99 3.21
N SER A 46 -27.06 17.52 1.99
CA SER A 46 -26.63 16.81 0.78
C SER A 46 -25.13 16.44 0.82
N CYS A 47 -24.27 17.36 1.28
CA CYS A 47 -22.85 17.08 1.46
C CYS A 47 -22.61 15.99 2.53
N ALA A 48 -23.31 16.07 3.66
CA ALA A 48 -23.20 15.08 4.72
C ALA A 48 -23.66 13.69 4.27
N GLU A 49 -24.77 13.62 3.51
CA GLU A 49 -25.25 12.35 2.94
C GLU A 49 -24.28 11.75 1.93
N LYS A 50 -23.67 12.58 1.07
CA LYS A 50 -22.64 12.13 0.13
C LYS A 50 -21.43 11.56 0.88
N ALA A 51 -20.94 12.28 1.88
CA ALA A 51 -19.83 11.83 2.72
C ALA A 51 -20.14 10.51 3.47
N ALA A 52 -21.38 10.37 3.99
CA ALA A 52 -21.83 9.16 4.65
C ALA A 52 -21.93 7.97 3.68
N LYS A 53 -22.43 8.19 2.44
CA LYS A 53 -22.48 7.16 1.40
C LYS A 53 -21.09 6.67 1.03
N ILE A 54 -20.14 7.59 0.81
CA ILE A 54 -18.74 7.26 0.50
C ILE A 54 -18.16 6.40 1.62
N ARG A 55 -18.24 6.85 2.87
CA ARG A 55 -17.74 6.13 4.05
C ARG A 55 -18.33 4.71 4.16
N LYS A 56 -19.63 4.57 3.94
CA LYS A 56 -20.34 3.28 4.00
C LYS A 56 -19.92 2.32 2.87
N THR A 57 -19.60 2.86 1.69
CA THR A 57 -19.08 2.08 0.55
C THR A 57 -17.68 1.59 0.82
N GLU A 58 -16.83 2.46 1.37
CA GLU A 58 -15.47 2.14 1.79
C GLU A 58 -15.43 1.06 2.87
N GLU A 59 -16.25 1.19 3.93
CA GLU A 59 -16.38 0.18 4.99
C GLU A 59 -16.83 -1.18 4.44
N ARG A 60 -17.80 -1.19 3.52
CA ARG A 60 -18.24 -2.44 2.86
C ARG A 60 -17.16 -3.06 2.01
N ALA A 61 -16.41 -2.25 1.25
CA ALA A 61 -15.29 -2.73 0.46
C ALA A 61 -14.19 -3.33 1.35
N LYS A 62 -13.84 -2.69 2.45
CA LYS A 62 -12.90 -3.19 3.47
C LYS A 62 -13.37 -4.50 4.08
N THR A 63 -14.63 -4.56 4.56
CA THR A 63 -15.20 -5.76 5.17
C THR A 63 -15.18 -6.93 4.18
N ASN A 64 -15.50 -6.70 2.90
CA ASN A 64 -15.47 -7.73 1.87
C ASN A 64 -14.05 -8.25 1.58
N LEU A 65 -13.03 -7.37 1.63
CA LEU A 65 -11.64 -7.76 1.50
C LEU A 65 -11.18 -8.61 2.69
N LEU A 66 -11.43 -8.14 3.91
CA LEU A 66 -11.04 -8.83 5.15
C LEU A 66 -11.77 -10.17 5.33
N THR A 67 -13.05 -10.26 4.92
CA THR A 67 -13.81 -11.52 5.01
C THR A 67 -13.29 -12.55 4.00
N LYS A 68 -12.90 -12.11 2.80
CA LYS A 68 -12.29 -12.99 1.80
C LYS A 68 -10.88 -13.46 2.18
N GLN A 69 -10.13 -12.67 2.96
CA GLN A 69 -8.83 -13.09 3.50
C GLN A 69 -8.91 -14.37 4.36
N LYS A 70 -10.04 -14.61 5.03
CA LYS A 70 -10.25 -15.81 5.84
C LYS A 70 -10.50 -17.09 5.02
N PHE A 71 -10.82 -17.00 3.72
CA PHE A 71 -11.36 -18.13 2.95
C PHE A 71 -10.68 -18.46 1.63
N SER A 72 -9.65 -17.75 1.17
CA SER A 72 -9.04 -18.06 -0.11
C SER A 72 -7.52 -17.93 -0.09
N PHE A 73 -6.85 -19.06 0.05
CA PHE A 73 -5.43 -19.24 -0.28
C PHE A 73 -5.16 -19.09 -1.79
N ASP A 74 -6.23 -19.02 -2.61
CA ASP A 74 -6.19 -19.03 -4.06
C ASP A 74 -6.94 -17.83 -4.65
N SER A 75 -6.45 -16.62 -4.44
CA SER A 75 -6.93 -15.49 -5.23
C SER A 75 -6.31 -15.55 -6.64
N ASN A 76 -7.03 -16.07 -7.59
CA ASN A 76 -6.77 -16.07 -9.04
C ASN A 76 -5.65 -16.98 -9.57
N GLY A 77 -5.10 -17.93 -8.82
CA GLY A 77 -4.05 -18.84 -9.32
C GLY A 77 -2.72 -18.18 -9.71
N LYS A 78 -2.57 -16.86 -9.47
CA LYS A 78 -1.36 -16.12 -9.82
C LYS A 78 -0.24 -16.32 -8.81
N LEU A 79 -0.57 -16.31 -7.51
CA LEU A 79 0.41 -16.46 -6.44
C LEU A 79 0.91 -17.91 -6.38
N ALA A 80 2.19 -18.11 -6.63
CA ALA A 80 2.88 -19.36 -6.30
C ALA A 80 3.47 -19.25 -4.89
N ASN A 81 2.73 -19.70 -3.88
CA ASN A 81 3.12 -19.58 -2.49
C ASN A 81 4.30 -20.50 -2.12
N CYS A 82 5.00 -20.20 -1.03
CA CYS A 82 5.97 -21.10 -0.41
C CYS A 82 5.29 -22.11 0.52
N GLU A 83 6.02 -23.16 0.88
CA GLU A 83 5.52 -24.26 1.74
C GLU A 83 5.61 -23.89 3.22
N SER A 84 6.64 -23.13 3.63
CA SER A 84 6.81 -22.66 5.00
C SER A 84 5.68 -21.75 5.42
N ARG A 85 5.33 -21.83 6.71
CA ARG A 85 4.40 -20.92 7.40
C ARG A 85 5.12 -19.96 8.34
N ASP A 86 6.43 -20.10 8.48
CA ASP A 86 7.26 -19.21 9.27
C ASP A 86 7.57 -17.96 8.45
N ALA A 87 6.90 -16.87 8.78
CA ALA A 87 7.03 -15.60 8.08
C ALA A 87 8.47 -15.06 8.11
N SER A 88 9.23 -15.33 9.18
CA SER A 88 10.58 -14.80 9.38
C SER A 88 11.62 -15.30 8.35
N ILE A 89 11.35 -16.42 7.68
CA ILE A 89 12.22 -16.97 6.65
C ILE A 89 11.63 -16.85 5.23
N CYS A 90 10.36 -16.47 5.13
CA CYS A 90 9.65 -16.43 3.85
C CYS A 90 9.92 -15.12 3.10
N GLU A 91 10.06 -15.24 1.80
CA GLU A 91 10.27 -14.14 0.87
C GLU A 91 9.21 -14.17 -0.24
N ILE A 92 8.72 -13.01 -0.68
CA ILE A 92 7.85 -12.92 -1.85
C ILE A 92 8.49 -12.05 -2.92
N PHE A 93 8.57 -12.57 -4.14
CA PHE A 93 9.07 -11.86 -5.30
C PHE A 93 7.87 -11.36 -6.13
N ILE A 94 7.76 -10.06 -6.30
CA ILE A 94 6.81 -9.43 -7.22
C ILE A 94 7.52 -9.28 -8.56
N VAL A 95 7.08 -10.04 -9.55
CA VAL A 95 7.76 -10.18 -10.84
C VAL A 95 6.92 -9.58 -11.95
N GLU A 96 7.55 -8.86 -12.87
CA GLU A 96 6.90 -8.28 -14.03
C GLU A 96 6.52 -9.34 -15.07
N GLY A 97 5.21 -9.51 -15.27
CA GLY A 97 4.64 -10.35 -16.32
C GLY A 97 4.58 -11.84 -16.01
N ASP A 98 3.73 -12.53 -16.73
CA ASP A 98 3.49 -13.97 -16.56
C ASP A 98 4.68 -14.81 -17.06
N SER A 99 5.43 -14.33 -18.06
CA SER A 99 6.61 -15.03 -18.62
C SER A 99 7.74 -15.12 -17.62
N ALA A 100 8.19 -13.96 -17.09
CA ALA A 100 9.22 -13.91 -16.04
C ALA A 100 8.73 -14.62 -14.76
N GLY A 101 7.44 -14.48 -14.44
CA GLY A 101 6.81 -15.21 -13.36
C GLY A 101 6.89 -16.73 -13.52
N GLY A 102 6.76 -17.25 -14.75
CA GLY A 102 6.93 -18.66 -15.06
C GLY A 102 8.35 -19.16 -14.80
N SER A 103 9.35 -18.43 -15.29
CA SER A 103 10.78 -18.73 -15.05
C SER A 103 11.13 -18.66 -13.57
N ALA A 104 10.69 -17.62 -12.87
CA ALA A 104 10.90 -17.46 -11.43
C ALA A 104 10.26 -18.59 -10.61
N LYS A 105 9.05 -19.02 -10.96
CA LYS A 105 8.38 -20.16 -10.33
C LYS A 105 9.16 -21.47 -10.45
N THR A 106 9.88 -21.65 -11.56
CA THR A 106 10.71 -22.82 -11.79
C THR A 106 12.02 -22.76 -11.02
N ALA A 107 12.64 -21.59 -10.94
CA ALA A 107 13.97 -21.38 -10.34
C ALA A 107 13.95 -21.21 -8.81
N ARG A 108 12.80 -20.83 -8.21
CA ARG A 108 12.68 -20.51 -6.79
C ARG A 108 12.93 -21.70 -5.86
N ASP A 109 13.34 -21.46 -4.65
CA ASP A 109 13.20 -22.41 -3.55
C ASP A 109 11.75 -22.41 -3.05
N ARG A 110 11.06 -23.53 -3.25
CA ARG A 110 9.65 -23.69 -2.89
C ARG A 110 9.41 -23.67 -1.39
N ASN A 111 10.42 -23.97 -0.59
CA ASN A 111 10.25 -24.01 0.86
C ASN A 111 9.93 -22.65 1.43
N TYR A 112 10.63 -21.57 0.99
CA TYR A 112 10.49 -20.24 1.59
C TYR A 112 10.30 -19.09 0.58
N GLN A 113 10.41 -19.34 -0.74
CA GLN A 113 10.22 -18.31 -1.75
C GLN A 113 8.85 -18.41 -2.43
N ALA A 114 8.10 -17.31 -2.41
CA ALA A 114 6.85 -17.15 -3.12
C ALA A 114 7.03 -16.24 -4.34
N ILE A 115 6.28 -16.49 -5.43
CA ILE A 115 6.31 -15.68 -6.64
C ILE A 115 4.92 -15.13 -6.92
N LEU A 116 4.83 -13.81 -7.11
CA LEU A 116 3.63 -13.09 -7.48
C LEU A 116 3.87 -12.34 -8.80
N PRO A 117 3.46 -12.89 -9.96
CA PRO A 117 3.49 -12.15 -11.20
C PRO A 117 2.43 -11.03 -11.18
N ILE A 118 2.81 -9.85 -11.61
CA ILE A 118 1.89 -8.73 -11.86
C ILE A 118 1.83 -8.42 -13.35
N ARG A 119 0.64 -8.02 -13.85
CA ARG A 119 0.47 -7.71 -15.28
C ARG A 119 0.66 -6.23 -15.52
N GLY A 120 1.83 -5.88 -16.04
CA GLY A 120 2.17 -4.52 -16.47
C GLY A 120 2.11 -3.49 -15.34
N LYS A 121 1.86 -2.24 -15.73
CA LYS A 121 1.82 -1.12 -14.79
C LYS A 121 0.56 -1.19 -13.93
N ILE A 122 0.73 -1.23 -12.62
CA ILE A 122 -0.39 -1.14 -11.68
C ILE A 122 -1.01 0.26 -11.68
N LEU A 123 -2.20 0.37 -11.10
CA LEU A 123 -2.88 1.64 -10.94
C LEU A 123 -2.03 2.63 -10.14
N ASN A 124 -1.88 3.86 -10.66
CA ASN A 124 -1.27 4.94 -9.87
C ASN A 124 -2.22 5.38 -8.76
N VAL A 125 -1.91 4.94 -7.54
CA VAL A 125 -2.76 5.16 -6.36
C VAL A 125 -2.78 6.61 -5.89
N GLU A 126 -1.80 7.43 -6.29
CA GLU A 126 -1.76 8.86 -5.97
C GLU A 126 -2.87 9.65 -6.66
N LYS A 127 -3.23 9.22 -7.88
CA LYS A 127 -4.26 9.86 -8.72
C LYS A 127 -5.63 9.16 -8.66
N ALA A 128 -5.71 8.01 -7.99
CA ALA A 128 -6.91 7.20 -7.96
C ALA A 128 -7.70 7.39 -6.67
N SER A 129 -9.04 7.32 -6.76
CA SER A 129 -9.90 7.20 -5.58
C SER A 129 -9.74 5.82 -4.95
N ILE A 130 -9.96 5.75 -3.64
CA ILE A 130 -9.83 4.50 -2.87
C ILE A 130 -10.68 3.37 -3.43
N ASP A 131 -11.90 3.66 -3.90
CA ASP A 131 -12.78 2.66 -4.53
C ASP A 131 -12.13 2.01 -5.74
N LYS A 132 -11.42 2.79 -6.57
CA LYS A 132 -10.68 2.29 -7.73
C LYS A 132 -9.46 1.46 -7.30
N VAL A 133 -8.76 1.88 -6.26
CA VAL A 133 -7.63 1.14 -5.68
C VAL A 133 -8.10 -0.22 -5.20
N LEU A 134 -9.17 -0.26 -4.40
CA LEU A 134 -9.77 -1.48 -3.87
C LEU A 134 -10.46 -2.34 -4.94
N ALA A 135 -10.86 -1.77 -6.07
CA ALA A 135 -11.42 -2.51 -7.19
C ALA A 135 -10.32 -3.17 -8.06
N ASN A 136 -9.07 -2.67 -8.02
CA ASN A 136 -7.98 -3.18 -8.84
C ASN A 136 -7.59 -4.61 -8.43
N ALA A 137 -7.57 -5.52 -9.42
CA ALA A 137 -7.33 -6.94 -9.17
C ALA A 137 -5.89 -7.23 -8.71
N GLU A 138 -4.88 -6.53 -9.26
CA GLU A 138 -3.48 -6.72 -8.88
C GLU A 138 -3.24 -6.25 -7.44
N ILE A 139 -3.78 -5.08 -7.06
CA ILE A 139 -3.68 -4.56 -5.69
C ILE A 139 -4.38 -5.49 -4.70
N LYS A 140 -5.58 -5.98 -5.01
CA LYS A 140 -6.26 -6.98 -4.19
C LYS A 140 -5.43 -8.24 -3.99
N THR A 141 -4.81 -8.72 -5.06
CA THR A 141 -3.98 -9.92 -4.99
C THR A 141 -2.79 -9.70 -4.08
N MET A 142 -2.13 -8.54 -4.13
CA MET A 142 -1.02 -8.17 -3.23
C MET A 142 -1.47 -8.09 -1.77
N ILE A 143 -2.56 -7.38 -1.48
CA ILE A 143 -3.11 -7.28 -0.11
C ILE A 143 -3.41 -8.67 0.46
N ASN A 144 -4.03 -9.54 -0.34
CA ASN A 144 -4.34 -10.91 0.07
C ASN A 144 -3.08 -11.77 0.24
N ALA A 145 -2.06 -11.58 -0.61
CA ALA A 145 -0.81 -12.31 -0.52
C ALA A 145 -0.04 -11.96 0.77
N PHE A 146 0.06 -10.68 1.08
CA PHE A 146 0.80 -10.22 2.27
C PHE A 146 0.08 -10.58 3.58
N GLY A 147 -1.25 -10.54 3.61
CA GLY A 147 -2.06 -10.93 4.76
C GLY A 147 -2.13 -9.89 5.88
N CYS A 148 -1.39 -8.80 5.81
CA CYS A 148 -1.31 -7.76 6.83
C CYS A 148 -2.38 -6.66 6.70
N GLY A 149 -3.27 -6.73 5.69
CA GLY A 149 -4.26 -5.68 5.43
C GLY A 149 -3.66 -4.45 4.74
N PHE A 150 -4.34 -3.31 4.85
CA PHE A 150 -3.84 -2.03 4.38
C PHE A 150 -4.43 -0.88 5.20
N SER A 151 -3.74 0.26 5.26
CA SER A 151 -4.15 1.45 6.00
C SER A 151 -4.74 2.51 5.08
N GLU A 152 -5.82 3.15 5.49
CA GLU A 152 -6.50 4.22 4.74
C GLU A 152 -6.47 5.57 5.50
N GLY A 153 -5.48 5.81 6.31
CA GLY A 153 -5.28 7.10 6.99
C GLY A 153 -6.18 7.38 8.20
N TYR A 154 -7.32 6.70 8.38
CA TYR A 154 -8.23 6.88 9.52
C TYR A 154 -8.68 5.58 10.21
N GLY A 155 -8.28 4.42 9.74
CA GLY A 155 -8.58 3.14 10.36
C GLY A 155 -7.42 2.18 10.13
N ASN A 156 -6.75 1.77 11.20
CA ASN A 156 -5.66 0.82 11.15
C ASN A 156 -6.20 -0.60 10.98
N ASP A 157 -6.60 -0.95 9.77
CA ASP A 157 -6.82 -2.35 9.39
C ASP A 157 -5.49 -3.02 8.98
N PHE A 158 -4.37 -2.26 8.98
CA PHE A 158 -3.04 -2.76 8.74
C PHE A 158 -2.43 -3.27 10.05
N ASP A 159 -1.92 -4.49 10.02
CA ASP A 159 -1.29 -5.14 11.16
C ASP A 159 -0.04 -5.88 10.67
N ILE A 160 1.13 -5.28 10.89
CA ILE A 160 2.43 -5.81 10.46
C ILE A 160 2.71 -7.21 11.03
N THR A 161 2.18 -7.52 12.22
CA THR A 161 2.38 -8.84 12.86
C THR A 161 1.74 -10.00 12.07
N LYS A 162 0.82 -9.68 11.17
CA LYS A 162 0.17 -10.65 10.26
C LYS A 162 0.87 -10.78 8.92
N LEU A 163 1.96 -10.07 8.71
CA LEU A 163 2.74 -10.18 7.48
C LEU A 163 3.24 -11.62 7.31
N ARG A 164 3.05 -12.15 6.09
CA ARG A 164 3.37 -13.55 5.78
C ARG A 164 4.76 -13.77 5.23
N TYR A 165 5.49 -12.70 4.92
CA TYR A 165 6.82 -12.74 4.31
C TYR A 165 7.71 -11.69 4.95
N ASP A 166 8.88 -12.09 5.42
CA ASP A 166 9.87 -11.17 5.97
C ASP A 166 10.38 -10.19 4.92
N LYS A 167 10.51 -10.65 3.66
CA LYS A 167 10.99 -9.81 2.56
C LYS A 167 10.00 -9.79 1.40
N ILE A 168 9.70 -8.58 0.95
CA ILE A 168 8.92 -8.28 -0.25
C ILE A 168 9.89 -7.71 -1.28
N ILE A 169 10.22 -8.48 -2.32
CA ILE A 169 11.26 -8.16 -3.28
C ILE A 169 10.60 -7.79 -4.61
N ILE A 170 10.76 -6.53 -5.01
CA ILE A 170 10.33 -6.05 -6.33
C ILE A 170 11.39 -6.45 -7.35
N MET A 171 11.01 -7.26 -8.33
CA MET A 171 11.91 -7.74 -9.38
C MET A 171 11.33 -7.35 -10.76
N ALA A 172 11.77 -6.22 -11.26
CA ALA A 172 11.42 -5.66 -12.56
C ALA A 172 12.65 -5.57 -13.45
N ASP A 173 12.46 -5.45 -14.76
CA ASP A 173 13.54 -5.32 -15.73
C ASP A 173 14.34 -4.02 -15.53
N ALA A 174 15.61 -4.01 -15.97
CA ALA A 174 16.50 -2.83 -15.89
C ALA A 174 16.19 -1.84 -17.01
N ASP A 175 14.95 -1.48 -17.20
CA ASP A 175 14.49 -0.52 -18.20
C ASP A 175 13.59 0.57 -17.61
N VAL A 176 13.13 1.50 -18.45
CA VAL A 176 12.26 2.61 -18.04
C VAL A 176 10.90 2.11 -17.51
N ASP A 177 10.36 1.03 -18.09
CA ASP A 177 9.09 0.47 -17.69
C ASP A 177 9.20 -0.25 -16.34
N GLY A 178 10.25 -1.03 -16.11
CA GLY A 178 10.54 -1.65 -14.83
C GLY A 178 10.79 -0.64 -13.71
N ALA A 179 11.51 0.46 -13.99
CA ALA A 179 11.69 1.56 -13.06
C ALA A 179 10.33 2.23 -12.70
N HIS A 180 9.44 2.39 -13.69
CA HIS A 180 8.09 2.92 -13.46
C HIS A 180 7.23 1.97 -12.63
N ILE A 181 7.27 0.67 -12.88
CA ILE A 181 6.55 -0.35 -12.10
C ILE A 181 7.03 -0.34 -10.64
N SER A 182 8.34 -0.30 -10.43
CA SER A 182 8.92 -0.21 -9.07
C SER A 182 8.44 1.05 -8.34
N THR A 183 8.41 2.20 -9.03
CA THR A 183 7.89 3.45 -8.46
C THR A 183 6.42 3.34 -8.09
N LEU A 184 5.57 2.75 -8.92
CA LEU A 184 4.15 2.57 -8.62
C LEU A 184 3.93 1.64 -7.42
N LEU A 185 4.70 0.56 -7.30
CA LEU A 185 4.66 -0.36 -6.17
C LEU A 185 5.11 0.32 -4.87
N LEU A 186 6.23 1.04 -4.90
CA LEU A 186 6.72 1.79 -3.76
C LEU A 186 5.72 2.87 -3.31
N THR A 187 5.06 3.55 -4.26
CA THR A 187 4.00 4.52 -3.97
C THR A 187 2.79 3.85 -3.29
N LEU A 188 2.40 2.64 -3.76
CA LEU A 188 1.35 1.85 -3.12
C LEU A 188 1.71 1.50 -1.67
N PHE A 189 2.93 0.99 -1.45
CA PHE A 189 3.38 0.60 -0.11
C PHE A 189 3.50 1.80 0.81
N TYR A 190 4.14 2.88 0.35
CA TYR A 190 4.31 4.09 1.15
C TYR A 190 2.96 4.69 1.60
N ARG A 191 1.96 4.65 0.72
CA ARG A 191 0.66 5.27 0.99
C ARG A 191 -0.26 4.42 1.86
N PHE A 192 -0.27 3.10 1.66
CA PHE A 192 -1.24 2.21 2.29
C PHE A 192 -0.64 1.19 3.26
N MET A 193 0.67 0.99 3.24
CA MET A 193 1.40 0.03 4.07
C MET A 193 2.78 0.59 4.46
N PRO A 194 2.85 1.82 5.02
CA PRO A 194 4.13 2.51 5.24
C PRO A 194 5.06 1.75 6.19
N GLU A 195 4.53 0.99 7.14
CA GLU A 195 5.31 0.19 8.07
C GLU A 195 6.16 -0.87 7.35
N LEU A 196 5.72 -1.41 6.20
CA LEU A 196 6.53 -2.32 5.39
C LEU A 196 7.87 -1.71 4.96
N ILE A 197 7.87 -0.39 4.70
CA ILE A 197 9.08 0.35 4.32
C ILE A 197 9.89 0.72 5.56
N TYR A 198 9.23 1.25 6.61
CA TYR A 198 9.91 1.71 7.81
C TYR A 198 10.57 0.58 8.60
N GLU A 199 9.99 -0.60 8.62
CA GLU A 199 10.55 -1.80 9.27
C GLU A 199 11.51 -2.58 8.36
N GLY A 200 11.70 -2.15 7.10
CA GLY A 200 12.73 -2.69 6.22
C GLY A 200 12.36 -4.00 5.51
N HIS A 201 11.08 -4.26 5.32
CA HIS A 201 10.59 -5.46 4.63
C HIS A 201 10.60 -5.35 3.10
N VAL A 202 10.75 -4.13 2.53
CA VAL A 202 10.68 -3.90 1.08
C VAL A 202 12.07 -3.80 0.47
N TYR A 203 12.32 -4.59 -0.56
CA TYR A 203 13.57 -4.64 -1.31
C TYR A 203 13.30 -4.43 -2.80
N VAL A 204 14.26 -3.87 -3.50
CA VAL A 204 14.27 -3.77 -4.96
C VAL A 204 15.45 -4.58 -5.47
N ALA A 205 15.17 -5.58 -6.31
CA ALA A 205 16.22 -6.34 -6.97
C ALA A 205 16.95 -5.46 -7.98
N MET A 206 18.27 -5.54 -8.00
CA MET A 206 19.12 -4.83 -8.94
C MET A 206 19.59 -5.81 -10.01
N PRO A 207 18.93 -5.90 -11.17
CA PRO A 207 19.39 -6.75 -12.25
C PRO A 207 20.67 -6.17 -12.88
N PRO A 208 21.57 -7.01 -13.43
CA PRO A 208 22.72 -6.53 -14.16
C PRO A 208 22.28 -5.77 -15.42
N LEU A 209 22.96 -4.67 -15.73
CA LEU A 209 22.70 -3.90 -16.95
C LEU A 209 23.36 -4.55 -18.17
N TYR A 210 24.52 -5.19 -17.98
CA TYR A 210 25.29 -5.75 -19.06
C TYR A 210 25.70 -7.18 -18.78
N LYS A 211 25.79 -7.98 -19.85
CA LYS A 211 26.42 -9.29 -19.86
C LYS A 211 27.55 -9.26 -20.87
N VAL A 212 28.78 -9.37 -20.40
CA VAL A 212 29.97 -9.45 -21.26
C VAL A 212 30.30 -10.91 -21.54
N ILE A 213 30.43 -11.24 -22.80
CA ILE A 213 30.79 -12.59 -23.25
C ILE A 213 32.15 -12.46 -23.95
N PRO A 214 33.29 -12.65 -23.23
CA PRO A 214 34.58 -12.59 -23.82
C PRO A 214 34.81 -13.77 -24.80
N GLY A 215 35.64 -13.58 -25.79
CA GLY A 215 35.92 -14.65 -26.77
C GLY A 215 36.60 -15.88 -26.15
N LYS A 216 37.26 -15.70 -25.03
CA LYS A 216 37.81 -16.76 -24.15
C LYS A 216 37.64 -16.31 -22.71
N GLY A 217 36.97 -17.11 -21.88
CA GLY A 217 36.73 -16.82 -20.47
C GLY A 217 35.31 -17.11 -20.05
N GLU A 218 35.00 -16.78 -18.80
CA GLU A 218 33.68 -16.90 -18.25
C GLU A 218 32.83 -15.68 -18.57
N GLU A 219 31.50 -15.86 -18.64
CA GLU A 219 30.55 -14.76 -18.79
C GLU A 219 30.56 -13.88 -17.54
N GLU A 220 30.57 -12.56 -17.71
CA GLU A 220 30.59 -11.58 -16.65
C GLU A 220 29.31 -10.73 -16.68
N TYR A 221 28.69 -10.51 -15.52
CA TYR A 221 27.53 -9.62 -15.36
C TYR A 221 27.95 -8.33 -14.69
N LEU A 222 27.64 -7.19 -15.33
CA LEU A 222 28.02 -5.86 -14.88
C LEU A 222 26.78 -5.05 -14.55
N TYR A 223 26.86 -4.27 -13.46
CA TYR A 223 25.72 -3.60 -12.88
C TYR A 223 25.65 -2.11 -13.16
N ASP A 224 26.72 -1.51 -13.69
CA ASP A 224 26.79 -0.10 -14.04
C ASP A 224 27.75 0.17 -15.21
N ASP A 225 27.69 1.42 -15.74
CA ASP A 225 28.52 1.86 -16.87
C ASP A 225 30.01 1.89 -16.53
N ALA A 226 30.36 2.21 -15.27
CA ALA A 226 31.75 2.27 -14.83
C ALA A 226 32.39 0.87 -14.84
N ALA A 227 31.65 -0.15 -14.40
CA ALA A 227 32.09 -1.54 -14.48
C ALA A 227 32.26 -1.99 -15.94
N LEU A 228 31.38 -1.56 -16.85
CA LEU A 228 31.50 -1.84 -18.27
C LEU A 228 32.79 -1.21 -18.88
N GLU A 229 33.05 0.06 -18.59
CA GLU A 229 34.25 0.75 -19.06
C GLU A 229 35.53 0.04 -18.59
N LEU A 230 35.57 -0.36 -17.31
CA LEU A 230 36.68 -1.12 -16.75
C LEU A 230 36.88 -2.47 -17.44
N SER A 231 35.82 -3.21 -17.67
CA SER A 231 35.85 -4.51 -18.36
C SER A 231 36.34 -4.35 -19.79
N LEU A 232 35.91 -3.32 -20.52
CA LEU A 232 36.34 -3.05 -21.90
C LEU A 232 37.81 -2.67 -22.02
N ILE A 233 38.46 -2.14 -20.96
CA ILE A 233 39.88 -1.84 -20.93
C ILE A 233 40.71 -3.14 -20.83
N HIS A 234 40.14 -4.21 -20.27
CA HIS A 234 40.83 -5.46 -19.99
C HIS A 234 40.52 -6.59 -21.00
N ILE A 235 39.65 -6.35 -21.97
CA ILE A 235 39.35 -7.27 -23.08
C ILE A 235 40.23 -6.93 -24.29
#